data_538f7236837d4edbc40535e5586296cb
#
_entry.id   538f7236837d4edbc40535e5586296cb
#
_cell.length_a   1.000
_cell.length_b   1.000
_cell.length_c   1.000
_cell.angle_alpha   90.00
_cell.angle_beta   90.00
_cell.angle_gamma   90.00
#
_symmetry.space_group_name_H-M   'P 1'
#
loop_
_entity.id
_entity.type
_entity.pdbx_description
1 polymer ?
#
loop_
_entity_poly.entity_id
_entity_poly.type
_entity_poly.pdbx_seq_one_letter_code
_entity_poly.pdbx_strand_id
1 'polypeptide(L)'
;MPQMLSKSVYKQKGKKVIKVKADSIIHVIVATGEWGHDGLRYRRHRLAEFLASDPETKEVIWVCPSSTRHSTPFQPITDRMKQMTIPDVLKSKFFRFGRYQDMFYFHKLSPLLEHLRQEEKQGIAVCLWYTFPGFPLLSSLFEWKHIVYDCSDLWGEPISGKNNILSYMRQRVIVKAENRIIKYAHSITCSSQYLHDQIKKRLMGEPKDVFTVENGVEYDVFAKSNLPSREDVLEGREGTVLGFIGGIKPKLDFDMIAQAARMQPDWTFLFVGPDGTNGDPSFQHALKLPNVIWTGAVAPEEVPAYMKLIDVGMMPYKQSPYNQAVFPLKLYEFLAAGIPVVGLNLPSTERLKENDVYEYVEGEDPALFVEACQKVISKKDDMKCRHLRQSRAKKKDWHALFTNMVELTNIKENA
;
A
#
# COMPACT_ATOMS: atom_id res chain seq x y z
N MET A 1 -50.33 43.82 26.27
CA MET A 1 -49.33 43.13 27.07
C MET A 1 -48.70 42.04 26.19
N PRO A 2 -47.47 42.14 25.71
CA PRO A 2 -46.78 41.07 25.00
C PRO A 2 -45.76 40.39 25.94
N GLN A 3 -45.81 39.05 25.91
CA GLN A 3 -44.91 38.19 26.64
C GLN A 3 -43.50 38.19 26.03
N MET A 4 -42.51 38.39 26.89
CA MET A 4 -41.08 38.26 26.58
C MET A 4 -40.71 36.80 26.35
N LEU A 5 -40.18 36.50 25.16
CA LEU A 5 -39.48 35.25 24.83
C LEU A 5 -38.01 35.41 25.18
N SER A 6 -37.52 34.63 26.13
CA SER A 6 -36.13 34.57 26.54
C SER A 6 -35.28 33.93 25.44
N LYS A 7 -34.31 34.66 24.90
CA LYS A 7 -33.25 34.14 24.02
C LYS A 7 -32.23 33.43 24.89
N SER A 8 -32.17 32.08 24.79
CA SER A 8 -31.09 31.28 25.31
C SER A 8 -29.87 31.48 24.42
N VAL A 9 -28.83 32.10 24.93
CA VAL A 9 -27.54 32.28 24.29
C VAL A 9 -26.70 31.00 24.58
N TYR A 10 -26.56 30.13 23.59
CA TYR A 10 -25.56 29.06 23.64
C TYR A 10 -24.17 29.68 23.53
N LYS A 11 -23.43 29.70 24.64
CA LYS A 11 -21.99 29.95 24.65
C LYS A 11 -21.29 28.73 24.01
N GLN A 12 -20.83 28.89 22.76
CA GLN A 12 -19.79 28.00 22.22
C GLN A 12 -18.52 28.19 23.06
N LYS A 13 -18.12 27.13 23.76
CA LYS A 13 -16.78 27.05 24.37
C LYS A 13 -15.75 27.09 23.23
N GLY A 14 -14.99 28.19 23.18
CA GLY A 14 -13.89 28.34 22.24
C GLY A 14 -12.87 27.20 22.39
N LYS A 15 -12.68 26.41 21.35
CA LYS A 15 -11.51 25.54 21.22
C LYS A 15 -10.28 26.45 21.26
N LYS A 16 -9.44 26.29 22.27
CA LYS A 16 -8.11 26.89 22.32
C LYS A 16 -7.34 26.36 21.11
N VAL A 17 -7.11 27.19 20.12
CA VAL A 17 -6.19 26.86 19.03
C VAL A 17 -4.80 26.87 19.64
N ILE A 18 -4.28 25.70 19.95
CA ILE A 18 -2.89 25.52 20.34
C ILE A 18 -2.08 25.80 19.07
N LYS A 19 -1.34 26.92 19.04
CA LYS A 19 -0.35 27.16 17.99
C LYS A 19 0.76 26.13 18.17
N VAL A 20 0.70 25.05 17.42
CA VAL A 20 1.79 24.09 17.37
C VAL A 20 3.00 24.77 16.70
N LYS A 21 4.15 24.60 17.29
CA LYS A 21 5.41 25.19 16.82
C LYS A 21 5.82 24.47 15.53
N ALA A 22 6.13 25.21 14.47
CA ALA A 22 6.67 24.63 13.25
C ALA A 22 7.93 23.78 13.55
N ASP A 23 8.17 22.71 12.79
CA ASP A 23 9.32 21.80 12.93
C ASP A 23 9.45 21.16 14.34
N SER A 24 8.34 20.69 14.91
CA SER A 24 8.28 20.16 16.27
C SER A 24 8.19 18.63 16.36
N ILE A 25 8.04 17.92 15.24
CA ILE A 25 7.83 16.48 15.21
C ILE A 25 8.85 15.79 14.30
N ILE A 26 9.41 14.68 14.78
CA ILE A 26 10.19 13.72 13.96
C ILE A 26 9.36 12.46 13.80
N HIS A 27 9.21 11.99 12.56
CA HIS A 27 8.59 10.73 12.25
C HIS A 27 9.62 9.68 11.85
N VAL A 28 9.68 8.56 12.57
CA VAL A 28 10.49 7.40 12.22
C VAL A 28 9.58 6.35 11.57
N ILE A 29 9.89 5.95 10.34
CA ILE A 29 9.09 4.97 9.58
C ILE A 29 9.91 3.70 9.38
N VAL A 30 9.46 2.58 9.95
CA VAL A 30 10.04 1.26 9.68
C VAL A 30 9.44 0.69 8.41
N ALA A 31 10.29 0.43 7.41
CA ALA A 31 9.89 0.02 6.06
C ALA A 31 10.60 -1.26 5.58
N THR A 32 10.10 -1.85 4.51
CA THR A 32 10.54 -3.17 4.00
C THR A 32 11.89 -3.16 3.30
N GLY A 33 12.35 -2.02 2.79
CA GLY A 33 13.60 -1.88 2.01
C GLY A 33 13.95 -0.42 1.76
N GLU A 34 15.05 -0.21 1.07
CA GLU A 34 15.59 1.11 0.75
C GLU A 34 14.63 1.92 -0.13
N TRP A 35 14.67 3.23 0.03
CA TRP A 35 13.86 4.14 -0.77
C TRP A 35 14.19 4.01 -2.26
N GLY A 36 13.16 3.82 -3.09
CA GLY A 36 13.31 3.72 -4.54
C GLY A 36 13.96 2.44 -5.09
N HIS A 37 14.32 1.47 -4.22
CA HIS A 37 15.09 0.28 -4.61
C HIS A 37 14.42 -0.59 -5.70
N ASP A 38 13.10 -0.71 -5.68
CA ASP A 38 12.33 -1.56 -6.61
C ASP A 38 11.58 -0.77 -7.70
N GLY A 39 11.78 0.55 -7.76
CA GLY A 39 11.08 1.44 -8.68
C GLY A 39 9.57 1.52 -8.48
N LEU A 40 9.05 0.91 -7.42
CA LEU A 40 7.62 0.89 -7.11
C LEU A 40 7.28 1.86 -5.97
N ARG A 41 6.12 2.49 -6.08
CA ARG A 41 5.61 3.39 -5.06
C ARG A 41 4.44 2.74 -4.32
N TYR A 42 4.64 2.53 -3.01
CA TYR A 42 3.66 1.89 -2.13
C TYR A 42 3.05 2.91 -1.16
N ARG A 43 1.97 2.52 -0.46
CA ARG A 43 1.34 3.27 0.62
C ARG A 43 2.35 3.93 1.58
N ARG A 44 3.37 3.20 2.02
CA ARG A 44 4.39 3.70 2.95
C ARG A 44 5.23 4.86 2.39
N HIS A 45 5.48 4.88 1.07
CA HIS A 45 6.18 5.99 0.41
C HIS A 45 5.29 7.24 0.42
N ARG A 46 4.01 7.08 0.08
CA ARG A 46 3.02 8.18 0.11
C ARG A 46 2.82 8.73 1.52
N LEU A 47 2.80 7.85 2.54
CA LEU A 47 2.75 8.26 3.94
C LEU A 47 3.98 9.09 4.32
N ALA A 48 5.18 8.63 3.95
CA ALA A 48 6.41 9.37 4.26
C ALA A 48 6.44 10.76 3.62
N GLU A 49 6.03 10.87 2.35
CA GLU A 49 5.93 12.14 1.62
C GLU A 49 4.86 13.06 2.23
N PHE A 50 3.70 12.50 2.59
CA PHE A 50 2.63 13.24 3.26
C PHE A 50 3.13 13.82 4.59
N LEU A 51 3.76 13.01 5.43
CA LEU A 51 4.31 13.45 6.71
C LEU A 51 5.43 14.49 6.52
N ALA A 52 6.31 14.32 5.54
CA ALA A 52 7.38 15.27 5.24
C ALA A 52 6.86 16.62 4.71
N SER A 53 5.67 16.64 4.10
CA SER A 53 5.02 17.87 3.60
C SER A 53 4.35 18.70 4.71
N ASP A 54 4.14 18.11 5.88
CA ASP A 54 3.50 18.80 7.00
C ASP A 54 4.44 19.86 7.61
N PRO A 55 3.97 21.12 7.78
CA PRO A 55 4.79 22.19 8.38
C PRO A 55 5.28 21.89 9.80
N GLU A 56 4.58 21.05 10.56
CA GLU A 56 4.96 20.65 11.91
C GLU A 56 6.08 19.59 11.92
N THR A 57 6.32 18.93 10.79
CA THR A 57 7.35 17.90 10.67
C THR A 57 8.73 18.52 10.46
N LYS A 58 9.66 18.28 11.39
CA LYS A 58 11.07 18.61 11.25
C LYS A 58 11.75 17.70 10.23
N GLU A 59 11.60 16.38 10.42
CA GLU A 59 12.16 15.37 9.51
C GLU A 59 11.40 14.05 9.55
N VAL A 60 11.55 13.26 8.49
CA VAL A 60 11.12 11.87 8.39
C VAL A 60 12.34 10.97 8.24
N ILE A 61 12.49 9.98 9.12
CA ILE A 61 13.58 9.01 9.08
C ILE A 61 13.04 7.66 8.63
N TRP A 62 13.47 7.25 7.43
CA TRP A 62 13.11 5.96 6.83
C TRP A 62 14.09 4.88 7.30
N VAL A 63 13.66 3.98 8.18
CA VAL A 63 14.48 2.89 8.72
C VAL A 63 14.14 1.59 7.98
N CYS A 64 15.12 1.01 7.32
CA CYS A 64 14.87 -0.17 6.50
C CYS A 64 16.03 -1.18 6.54
N PRO A 65 15.74 -2.47 6.27
CA PRO A 65 16.79 -3.45 6.03
C PRO A 65 17.45 -3.22 4.66
N SER A 66 18.76 -3.50 4.59
CA SER A 66 19.53 -3.40 3.35
C SER A 66 20.45 -4.60 3.17
N SER A 67 20.76 -4.95 1.92
CA SER A 67 21.83 -5.89 1.57
C SER A 67 23.20 -5.22 1.43
N THR A 68 23.23 -3.87 1.40
CA THR A 68 24.42 -3.04 1.28
C THR A 68 24.81 -2.41 2.62
N ARG A 69 26.09 -2.03 2.77
CA ARG A 69 26.59 -1.25 3.89
C ARG A 69 26.94 0.13 3.39
N HIS A 70 26.39 1.15 4.00
CA HIS A 70 26.69 2.54 3.72
C HIS A 70 27.77 3.05 4.69
N SER A 71 28.57 4.02 4.24
CA SER A 71 29.63 4.62 5.05
C SER A 71 29.10 5.53 6.14
N THR A 72 27.93 6.15 5.92
CA THR A 72 27.26 7.03 6.87
C THR A 72 25.98 6.37 7.40
N PRO A 73 25.61 6.58 8.68
CA PRO A 73 24.38 6.04 9.25
C PRO A 73 23.13 6.52 8.51
N PHE A 74 23.10 7.77 8.07
CA PHE A 74 21.99 8.40 7.38
C PHE A 74 22.37 8.80 5.96
N GLN A 75 21.49 8.49 5.00
CA GLN A 75 21.58 8.93 3.60
C GLN A 75 20.42 9.88 3.31
N PRO A 76 20.66 11.06 2.69
CA PRO A 76 19.57 11.97 2.34
C PRO A 76 18.67 11.38 1.24
N ILE A 77 17.34 11.62 1.36
CA ILE A 77 16.34 11.35 0.33
C ILE A 77 15.84 12.68 -0.25
N THR A 78 15.43 13.59 0.64
CA THR A 78 15.04 14.98 0.34
C THR A 78 15.55 15.89 1.47
N ASP A 79 15.26 17.18 1.40
CA ASP A 79 15.64 18.13 2.47
C ASP A 79 15.06 17.77 3.84
N ARG A 80 13.88 17.15 3.89
CA ARG A 80 13.19 16.73 5.11
C ARG A 80 13.13 15.21 5.32
N MET A 81 13.73 14.44 4.42
CA MET A 81 13.71 12.98 4.51
C MET A 81 15.11 12.40 4.41
N LYS A 82 15.41 11.48 5.29
CA LYS A 82 16.65 10.68 5.25
C LYS A 82 16.34 9.21 5.51
N GLN A 83 17.16 8.32 4.95
CA GLN A 83 17.06 6.89 5.28
C GLN A 83 18.20 6.45 6.18
N MET A 84 17.91 5.46 7.02
CA MET A 84 18.88 4.70 7.77
C MET A 84 18.73 3.23 7.40
N THR A 85 19.80 2.65 6.87
CA THR A 85 19.81 1.24 6.49
C THR A 85 20.40 0.36 7.59
N ILE A 86 19.74 -0.76 7.84
CA ILE A 86 20.21 -1.78 8.77
C ILE A 86 20.65 -3.00 7.94
N PRO A 87 21.96 -3.26 7.81
CA PRO A 87 22.45 -4.35 6.98
C PRO A 87 21.94 -5.69 7.46
N ASP A 88 21.39 -6.49 6.54
CA ASP A 88 21.06 -7.91 6.80
C ASP A 88 22.33 -8.68 7.22
N VAL A 89 22.16 -9.70 8.04
CA VAL A 89 23.28 -10.50 8.57
C VAL A 89 24.02 -11.24 7.45
N LEU A 90 23.26 -11.75 6.48
CA LEU A 90 23.77 -12.42 5.30
C LEU A 90 23.04 -11.92 4.04
N LYS A 91 23.75 -11.85 2.93
CA LYS A 91 23.17 -11.42 1.62
C LYS A 91 22.13 -12.41 1.06
N SER A 92 22.06 -13.63 1.59
CA SER A 92 21.12 -14.66 1.15
C SER A 92 19.68 -14.35 1.57
N LYS A 93 18.73 -14.49 0.64
CA LYS A 93 17.30 -14.35 0.90
C LYS A 93 16.79 -15.25 2.03
N PHE A 94 17.43 -16.38 2.29
CA PHE A 94 17.09 -17.32 3.35
C PHE A 94 17.36 -16.78 4.76
N PHE A 95 18.31 -15.86 4.93
CA PHE A 95 18.71 -15.33 6.24
C PHE A 95 18.16 -13.92 6.56
N ARG A 96 17.09 -13.49 5.90
CA ARG A 96 16.40 -12.24 6.22
C ARG A 96 15.68 -12.25 7.57
N PHE A 97 15.81 -13.32 8.34
CA PHE A 97 15.28 -13.44 9.71
C PHE A 97 15.93 -12.46 10.70
N GLY A 98 17.16 -12.01 10.42
CA GLY A 98 17.89 -11.10 11.29
C GLY A 98 17.13 -9.81 11.64
N ARG A 99 16.25 -9.34 10.75
CA ARG A 99 15.42 -8.14 10.98
C ARG A 99 14.28 -8.32 12.00
N TYR A 100 14.04 -9.56 12.44
CA TYR A 100 13.01 -9.90 13.42
C TYR A 100 13.59 -10.36 14.75
N GLN A 101 14.92 -10.57 14.85
CA GLN A 101 15.61 -11.08 16.03
C GLN A 101 16.58 -10.04 16.57
N ASP A 102 16.36 -9.60 17.79
CA ASP A 102 16.99 -8.44 18.42
C ASP A 102 18.51 -8.45 18.38
N MET A 103 19.13 -9.62 18.63
CA MET A 103 20.59 -9.78 18.67
C MET A 103 21.30 -9.37 17.38
N PHE A 104 20.62 -9.39 16.23
CA PHE A 104 21.23 -9.10 14.93
C PHE A 104 21.16 -7.62 14.54
N TYR A 105 20.29 -6.80 15.17
CA TYR A 105 20.12 -5.41 14.79
C TYR A 105 20.21 -4.40 15.95
N PHE A 106 20.14 -4.86 17.21
CA PHE A 106 20.13 -3.98 18.39
C PHE A 106 21.23 -2.91 18.34
N HIS A 107 22.50 -3.33 18.23
CA HIS A 107 23.63 -2.40 18.18
C HIS A 107 23.64 -1.48 16.96
N LYS A 108 22.99 -1.88 15.88
CA LYS A 108 22.92 -1.08 14.65
C LYS A 108 21.91 0.08 14.76
N LEU A 109 21.05 0.07 15.76
CA LEU A 109 20.09 1.16 16.04
C LEU A 109 20.70 2.31 16.84
N SER A 110 21.91 2.16 17.41
CA SER A 110 22.54 3.19 18.25
C SER A 110 22.59 4.57 17.62
N PRO A 111 23.01 4.75 16.33
CA PRO A 111 23.04 6.08 15.72
C PRO A 111 21.66 6.75 15.66
N LEU A 112 20.60 5.96 15.39
CA LEU A 112 19.23 6.46 15.42
C LEU A 112 18.85 6.95 16.80
N LEU A 113 19.05 6.09 17.81
CA LEU A 113 18.65 6.41 19.19
C LEU A 113 19.43 7.60 19.75
N GLU A 114 20.72 7.76 19.41
CA GLU A 114 21.53 8.90 19.78
C GLU A 114 21.00 10.19 19.16
N HIS A 115 20.70 10.17 17.87
CA HIS A 115 20.09 11.30 17.16
C HIS A 115 18.76 11.69 17.79
N LEU A 116 17.84 10.73 18.01
CA LEU A 116 16.52 11.00 18.59
C LEU A 116 16.61 11.59 19.99
N ARG A 117 17.53 11.08 20.85
CA ARG A 117 17.72 11.63 22.20
C ARG A 117 18.27 13.06 22.20
N GLN A 118 19.07 13.44 21.21
CA GLN A 118 19.54 14.81 21.04
C GLN A 118 18.39 15.74 20.66
N GLU A 119 17.51 15.31 19.76
CA GLU A 119 16.35 16.06 19.32
C GLU A 119 15.29 16.21 20.41
N GLU A 120 15.02 15.14 21.15
CA GLU A 120 14.11 15.16 22.30
C GLU A 120 14.53 16.17 23.37
N LYS A 121 15.85 16.31 23.66
CA LYS A 121 16.38 17.33 24.56
C LYS A 121 16.10 18.75 24.09
N GLN A 122 15.86 18.96 22.79
CA GLN A 122 15.46 20.25 22.22
C GLN A 122 13.94 20.47 22.24
N GLY A 123 13.19 19.53 22.81
CA GLY A 123 11.73 19.59 22.88
C GLY A 123 11.00 19.10 21.62
N ILE A 124 11.69 18.33 20.76
CA ILE A 124 11.10 17.75 19.56
C ILE A 124 10.38 16.45 19.96
N ALA A 125 9.12 16.31 19.57
CA ALA A 125 8.35 15.09 19.75
C ALA A 125 8.77 14.03 18.72
N VAL A 126 8.85 12.76 19.13
CA VAL A 126 9.28 11.67 18.24
C VAL A 126 8.21 10.61 18.16
N CYS A 127 7.73 10.35 16.93
CA CYS A 127 6.69 9.38 16.63
C CYS A 127 7.23 8.22 15.78
N LEU A 128 6.77 7.00 16.07
CA LEU A 128 7.19 5.78 15.38
C LEU A 128 6.03 5.22 14.55
N TRP A 129 6.31 4.92 13.28
CA TRP A 129 5.40 4.27 12.35
C TRP A 129 5.97 2.93 11.92
N TYR A 130 5.28 1.86 12.24
CA TYR A 130 5.58 0.57 11.65
C TYR A 130 4.70 0.35 10.42
N THR A 131 5.31 0.29 9.24
CA THR A 131 4.62 -0.14 8.01
C THR A 131 5.02 -1.56 7.61
N PHE A 132 5.82 -2.21 8.46
CA PHE A 132 6.39 -3.53 8.28
C PHE A 132 6.85 -4.05 9.65
N PRO A 133 6.65 -5.34 10.00
CA PRO A 133 6.96 -5.87 11.33
C PRO A 133 8.44 -6.17 11.58
N GLY A 134 9.35 -5.43 10.96
CA GLY A 134 10.80 -5.52 11.22
C GLY A 134 11.24 -4.69 12.42
N PHE A 135 12.38 -5.07 13.00
CA PHE A 135 13.00 -4.36 14.11
C PHE A 135 12.07 -4.12 15.32
N PRO A 136 11.31 -5.15 15.78
CA PRO A 136 10.27 -4.97 16.80
C PRO A 136 10.79 -4.42 18.13
N LEU A 137 12.09 -4.61 18.44
CA LEU A 137 12.70 -4.07 19.65
C LEU A 137 12.69 -2.54 19.69
N LEU A 138 12.71 -1.88 18.53
CA LEU A 138 12.73 -0.43 18.43
C LEU A 138 11.56 0.22 19.17
N SER A 139 10.39 -0.44 19.23
CA SER A 139 9.22 0.05 19.97
C SER A 139 9.44 0.21 21.47
N SER A 140 10.48 -0.43 22.04
CA SER A 140 10.79 -0.39 23.47
C SER A 140 12.15 0.22 23.82
N LEU A 141 12.91 0.72 22.82
CA LEU A 141 14.26 1.29 23.03
C LEU A 141 14.27 2.81 23.22
N PHE A 142 13.14 3.45 23.01
CA PHE A 142 12.98 4.90 23.09
C PHE A 142 11.61 5.22 23.70
N GLU A 143 11.47 6.36 24.35
CA GLU A 143 10.19 6.86 24.88
C GLU A 143 9.43 7.60 23.77
N TRP A 144 8.77 6.81 22.92
CA TRP A 144 8.02 7.31 21.77
C TRP A 144 6.79 8.09 22.25
N LYS A 145 6.62 9.30 21.73
CA LYS A 145 5.41 10.09 21.99
C LYS A 145 4.16 9.37 21.48
N HIS A 146 4.28 8.77 20.31
CA HIS A 146 3.22 7.92 19.74
C HIS A 146 3.82 6.81 18.87
N ILE A 147 3.21 5.62 18.91
CA ILE A 147 3.56 4.49 18.05
C ILE A 147 2.31 4.09 17.25
N VAL A 148 2.38 4.15 15.92
CA VAL A 148 1.35 3.67 15.00
C VAL A 148 1.85 2.41 14.29
N TYR A 149 1.01 1.38 14.24
CA TYR A 149 1.22 0.25 13.36
C TYR A 149 0.26 0.33 12.17
N ASP A 150 0.79 0.63 10.97
CA ASP A 150 0.05 0.63 9.71
C ASP A 150 0.16 -0.75 9.04
N CYS A 151 -0.77 -1.64 9.39
CA CYS A 151 -0.84 -3.01 8.91
C CYS A 151 -1.42 -3.04 7.49
N SER A 152 -0.54 -3.16 6.49
CA SER A 152 -0.91 -3.13 5.06
C SER A 152 -0.94 -4.49 4.37
N ASP A 153 -0.41 -5.53 5.02
CA ASP A 153 -0.29 -6.87 4.45
C ASP A 153 -0.43 -7.96 5.54
N LEU A 154 -0.78 -9.16 5.13
CA LEU A 154 -0.75 -10.35 5.99
C LEU A 154 0.67 -10.92 6.01
N TRP A 155 1.57 -10.24 6.74
CA TRP A 155 3.03 -10.43 6.69
C TRP A 155 3.51 -11.86 6.96
N GLY A 156 2.76 -12.61 7.77
CA GLY A 156 3.07 -13.99 8.08
C GLY A 156 2.82 -14.94 6.92
N GLU A 157 1.86 -14.65 6.04
CA GLU A 157 1.46 -15.53 4.96
C GLU A 157 2.38 -15.43 3.74
N PRO A 158 2.68 -16.55 3.06
CA PRO A 158 3.46 -16.52 1.83
C PRO A 158 2.65 -15.91 0.68
N ILE A 159 3.27 -14.99 -0.04
CA ILE A 159 2.66 -14.28 -1.17
C ILE A 159 2.20 -15.21 -2.30
N SER A 160 2.85 -16.39 -2.42
CA SER A 160 2.51 -17.42 -3.41
C SER A 160 1.28 -18.24 -3.03
N GLY A 161 0.80 -18.13 -1.79
CA GLY A 161 -0.23 -19.01 -1.22
C GLY A 161 0.24 -20.45 -0.96
N LYS A 162 1.50 -20.80 -1.28
CA LYS A 162 2.06 -22.16 -1.10
C LYS A 162 2.82 -22.25 0.22
N ASN A 163 2.42 -23.19 1.08
CA ASN A 163 3.05 -23.43 2.37
C ASN A 163 4.05 -24.59 2.28
N ASN A 164 5.20 -24.43 2.94
CA ASN A 164 6.20 -25.44 3.19
C ASN A 164 6.79 -25.25 4.60
N ILE A 165 7.64 -26.16 5.06
CA ILE A 165 8.22 -26.11 6.41
C ILE A 165 8.96 -24.79 6.67
N LEU A 166 9.71 -24.28 5.68
CA LEU A 166 10.43 -23.00 5.81
C LEU A 166 9.48 -21.80 5.89
N SER A 167 8.39 -21.80 5.10
CA SER A 167 7.38 -20.74 5.18
C SER A 167 6.68 -20.75 6.53
N TYR A 168 6.37 -21.91 7.10
CA TYR A 168 5.79 -22.03 8.43
C TYR A 168 6.72 -21.50 9.53
N MET A 169 8.02 -21.86 9.50
CA MET A 169 8.99 -21.30 10.45
C MET A 169 9.10 -19.78 10.33
N ARG A 170 9.15 -19.27 9.10
CA ARG A 170 9.15 -17.84 8.80
C ARG A 170 7.91 -17.16 9.36
N GLN A 171 6.73 -17.70 9.12
CA GLN A 171 5.45 -17.21 9.62
C GLN A 171 5.50 -17.02 11.14
N ARG A 172 5.93 -18.05 11.90
CA ARG A 172 6.03 -17.97 13.36
C ARG A 172 6.93 -16.83 13.85
N VAL A 173 8.06 -16.62 13.19
CA VAL A 173 9.01 -15.54 13.54
C VAL A 173 8.39 -14.18 13.26
N ILE A 174 7.76 -14.00 12.10
CA ILE A 174 7.12 -12.73 11.70
C ILE A 174 5.94 -12.43 12.63
N VAL A 175 5.06 -13.40 12.88
CA VAL A 175 3.89 -13.22 13.77
C VAL A 175 4.34 -12.86 15.19
N LYS A 176 5.43 -13.48 15.70
CA LYS A 176 5.99 -13.13 17.02
C LYS A 176 6.50 -11.68 17.04
N ALA A 177 7.19 -11.24 15.99
CA ALA A 177 7.67 -9.86 15.87
C ALA A 177 6.50 -8.87 15.79
N GLU A 178 5.50 -9.17 14.97
CA GLU A 178 4.30 -8.36 14.79
C GLU A 178 3.49 -8.25 16.09
N ASN A 179 3.35 -9.33 16.87
CA ASN A 179 2.68 -9.30 18.17
C ASN A 179 3.39 -8.37 19.16
N ARG A 180 4.72 -8.29 19.12
CA ARG A 180 5.46 -7.30 19.93
C ARG A 180 5.13 -5.88 19.53
N ILE A 181 5.05 -5.59 18.21
CA ILE A 181 4.67 -4.25 17.72
C ILE A 181 3.24 -3.93 18.12
N ILE A 182 2.29 -4.84 17.92
CA ILE A 182 0.89 -4.69 18.32
C ILE A 182 0.78 -4.36 19.81
N LYS A 183 1.58 -5.02 20.65
CA LYS A 183 1.59 -4.76 22.10
C LYS A 183 1.97 -3.32 22.43
N TYR A 184 2.99 -2.75 21.78
CA TYR A 184 3.50 -1.40 22.06
C TYR A 184 2.81 -0.29 21.25
N ALA A 185 2.13 -0.62 20.14
CA ALA A 185 1.42 0.36 19.34
C ALA A 185 0.32 1.03 20.18
N HIS A 186 0.23 2.37 20.10
CA HIS A 186 -0.87 3.14 20.70
C HIS A 186 -2.11 3.07 19.80
N SER A 187 -1.92 3.13 18.50
CA SER A 187 -2.98 3.02 17.49
C SER A 187 -2.56 2.06 16.38
N ILE A 188 -3.53 1.38 15.79
CA ILE A 188 -3.30 0.46 14.67
C ILE A 188 -4.23 0.86 13.53
N THR A 189 -3.69 0.99 12.32
CA THR A 189 -4.45 1.15 11.09
C THR A 189 -4.29 -0.07 10.20
N CYS A 190 -5.34 -0.47 9.50
CA CYS A 190 -5.36 -1.65 8.64
C CYS A 190 -5.83 -1.27 7.25
N SER A 191 -5.16 -1.75 6.20
CA SER A 191 -5.53 -1.43 4.82
C SER A 191 -6.76 -2.19 4.31
N SER A 192 -7.29 -3.14 5.07
CA SER A 192 -8.53 -3.86 4.76
C SER A 192 -9.29 -4.24 6.03
N GLN A 193 -10.59 -4.48 5.88
CA GLN A 193 -11.43 -4.97 6.98
C GLN A 193 -10.97 -6.34 7.47
N TYR A 194 -10.51 -7.21 6.56
CA TYR A 194 -9.96 -8.51 6.93
C TYR A 194 -8.75 -8.37 7.88
N LEU A 195 -7.80 -7.50 7.58
CA LEU A 195 -6.66 -7.24 8.47
C LEU A 195 -7.10 -6.66 9.81
N HIS A 196 -8.04 -5.73 9.81
CA HIS A 196 -8.62 -5.19 11.03
C HIS A 196 -9.16 -6.30 11.93
N ASP A 197 -9.96 -7.22 11.38
CA ASP A 197 -10.57 -8.30 12.13
C ASP A 197 -9.52 -9.30 12.65
N GLN A 198 -8.47 -9.58 11.86
CA GLN A 198 -7.34 -10.40 12.31
C GLN A 198 -6.57 -9.74 13.47
N ILE A 199 -6.33 -8.43 13.41
CA ILE A 199 -5.70 -7.68 14.51
C ILE A 199 -6.59 -7.71 15.76
N LYS A 200 -7.90 -7.44 15.63
CA LYS A 200 -8.84 -7.49 16.76
C LYS A 200 -8.87 -8.87 17.43
N LYS A 201 -8.86 -9.95 16.66
CA LYS A 201 -8.77 -11.34 17.19
C LYS A 201 -7.49 -11.53 18.01
N ARG A 202 -6.35 -10.98 17.57
CA ARG A 202 -5.05 -11.10 18.24
C ARG A 202 -4.94 -10.26 19.51
N LEU A 203 -5.71 -9.19 19.61
CA LEU A 203 -5.79 -8.35 20.83
C LEU A 203 -6.56 -9.01 21.97
N MET A 204 -7.31 -10.11 21.71
CA MET A 204 -8.03 -10.88 22.74
C MET A 204 -8.90 -10.01 23.68
N GLY A 205 -9.46 -8.92 23.18
CA GLY A 205 -10.27 -7.99 23.95
C GLY A 205 -9.51 -6.87 24.66
N GLU A 206 -8.18 -6.78 24.51
CA GLU A 206 -7.44 -5.60 24.98
C GLU A 206 -8.02 -4.31 24.34
N PRO A 207 -8.28 -3.26 25.14
CA PRO A 207 -8.80 -2.00 24.63
C PRO A 207 -7.68 -1.26 23.86
N LYS A 208 -7.73 -1.38 22.53
CA LYS A 208 -6.79 -0.69 21.64
C LYS A 208 -7.53 -0.17 20.42
N ASP A 209 -7.19 1.04 20.00
CA ASP A 209 -7.76 1.66 18.82
C ASP A 209 -7.23 1.00 17.55
N VAL A 210 -8.15 0.40 16.80
CA VAL A 210 -7.88 -0.22 15.50
C VAL A 210 -8.84 0.37 14.47
N PHE A 211 -8.29 0.91 13.40
CA PHE A 211 -9.04 1.59 12.35
C PHE A 211 -8.81 0.92 11.00
N THR A 212 -9.83 0.88 10.16
CA THR A 212 -9.67 0.51 8.74
C THR A 212 -9.45 1.76 7.92
N VAL A 213 -8.26 1.92 7.37
CA VAL A 213 -7.87 3.01 6.45
C VAL A 213 -7.34 2.36 5.18
N GLU A 214 -8.23 2.21 4.19
CA GLU A 214 -7.92 1.53 2.93
C GLU A 214 -6.83 2.27 2.12
N ASN A 215 -6.36 1.60 1.06
CA ASN A 215 -5.45 2.23 0.12
C ASN A 215 -6.17 3.31 -0.70
N GLY A 216 -5.41 4.28 -1.16
CA GLY A 216 -5.86 5.41 -1.96
C GLY A 216 -5.14 5.51 -3.30
N VAL A 217 -5.25 6.69 -3.91
CA VAL A 217 -4.68 7.02 -5.21
C VAL A 217 -4.16 8.47 -5.23
N GLU A 218 -3.15 8.74 -6.05
CA GLU A 218 -2.82 10.10 -6.49
C GLU A 218 -3.77 10.48 -7.63
N TYR A 219 -4.95 10.96 -7.28
CA TYR A 219 -6.04 11.14 -8.23
C TYR A 219 -5.62 11.94 -9.47
N ASP A 220 -4.98 13.09 -9.29
CA ASP A 220 -4.62 13.98 -10.39
C ASP A 220 -3.58 13.40 -11.34
N VAL A 221 -2.69 12.53 -10.86
CA VAL A 221 -1.67 11.86 -11.69
C VAL A 221 -2.32 10.99 -12.78
N PHE A 222 -3.38 10.27 -12.41
CA PHE A 222 -4.07 9.36 -13.34
C PHE A 222 -5.23 10.03 -14.09
N ALA A 223 -5.98 10.91 -13.42
CA ALA A 223 -7.15 11.56 -13.99
C ALA A 223 -6.81 12.66 -15.01
N LYS A 224 -5.68 13.35 -14.82
CA LYS A 224 -5.29 14.54 -15.60
C LYS A 224 -3.98 14.37 -16.39
N SER A 225 -3.55 13.13 -16.59
CA SER A 225 -2.31 12.86 -17.32
C SER A 225 -2.37 13.37 -18.76
N ASN A 226 -1.39 14.21 -19.14
CA ASN A 226 -1.17 14.70 -20.49
C ASN A 226 -0.11 13.90 -21.27
N LEU A 227 0.45 12.82 -20.67
CA LEU A 227 1.42 11.96 -21.35
C LEU A 227 0.80 11.35 -22.61
N PRO A 228 1.55 11.23 -23.72
CA PRO A 228 1.09 10.52 -24.89
C PRO A 228 0.84 9.03 -24.57
N SER A 229 -0.08 8.41 -25.34
CA SER A 229 -0.29 6.97 -25.25
C SER A 229 0.95 6.21 -25.76
N ARG A 230 1.18 5.00 -25.23
CA ARG A 230 2.28 4.11 -25.61
C ARG A 230 1.78 3.02 -26.57
N GLU A 231 1.11 3.44 -27.65
CA GLU A 231 0.53 2.51 -28.66
C GLU A 231 1.57 1.64 -29.34
N ASP A 232 2.83 2.07 -29.38
CA ASP A 232 3.98 1.30 -29.82
C ASP A 232 4.09 -0.09 -29.14
N VAL A 233 3.63 -0.19 -27.89
CA VAL A 233 3.65 -1.42 -27.09
C VAL A 233 2.69 -2.49 -27.63
N LEU A 234 1.62 -2.09 -28.28
CA LEU A 234 0.61 -3.01 -28.81
C LEU A 234 1.04 -3.67 -30.13
N GLU A 235 2.18 -3.28 -30.71
CA GLU A 235 2.74 -3.88 -31.95
C GLU A 235 1.74 -3.91 -33.12
N GLY A 236 0.89 -2.87 -33.22
CA GLY A 236 -0.15 -2.77 -34.24
C GLY A 236 -1.39 -3.63 -34.00
N ARG A 237 -1.54 -4.20 -32.79
CA ARG A 237 -2.75 -4.93 -32.41
C ARG A 237 -3.90 -3.96 -32.20
N GLU A 238 -5.02 -4.31 -32.74
CA GLU A 238 -6.31 -3.63 -32.54
C GLU A 238 -7.17 -4.46 -31.58
N GLY A 239 -8.27 -3.89 -31.11
CA GLY A 239 -9.24 -4.56 -30.22
C GLY A 239 -9.14 -4.18 -28.76
N THR A 240 -9.73 -5.01 -27.90
CA THR A 240 -9.84 -4.73 -26.47
C THR A 240 -8.55 -5.06 -25.72
N VAL A 241 -8.09 -4.14 -24.89
CA VAL A 241 -6.90 -4.30 -24.04
C VAL A 241 -7.29 -4.46 -22.58
N LEU A 242 -7.03 -5.64 -22.01
CA LEU A 242 -7.10 -5.90 -20.58
C LEU A 242 -5.73 -5.69 -19.96
N GLY A 243 -5.59 -4.78 -19.00
CA GLY A 243 -4.28 -4.42 -18.46
C GLY A 243 -4.12 -4.68 -16.97
N PHE A 244 -2.95 -5.21 -16.58
CA PHE A 244 -2.44 -5.21 -15.22
C PHE A 244 -1.18 -4.34 -15.15
N ILE A 245 -1.15 -3.39 -14.22
CA ILE A 245 0.02 -2.53 -13.98
C ILE A 245 0.54 -2.71 -12.56
N GLY A 246 1.83 -3.00 -12.41
CA GLY A 246 2.50 -3.14 -11.11
C GLY A 246 3.45 -4.33 -11.07
N GLY A 247 4.02 -4.61 -9.90
CA GLY A 247 4.90 -5.77 -9.75
C GLY A 247 4.18 -7.08 -10.06
N ILE A 248 4.66 -7.80 -11.07
CA ILE A 248 4.17 -9.12 -11.46
C ILE A 248 4.66 -10.12 -10.39
N LYS A 249 3.74 -10.67 -9.61
CA LYS A 249 4.09 -11.48 -8.43
C LYS A 249 3.33 -12.80 -8.40
N PRO A 250 3.82 -13.84 -7.68
CA PRO A 250 3.19 -15.17 -7.62
C PRO A 250 1.76 -15.20 -7.07
N LYS A 251 1.27 -14.09 -6.53
CA LYS A 251 -0.13 -13.94 -6.07
C LYS A 251 -1.14 -13.78 -7.22
N LEU A 252 -0.67 -13.52 -8.44
CA LEU A 252 -1.51 -13.42 -9.63
C LEU A 252 -1.79 -14.80 -10.21
N ASP A 253 -2.97 -14.96 -10.80
CA ASP A 253 -3.41 -16.19 -11.43
C ASP A 253 -3.11 -16.20 -12.94
N PHE A 254 -1.90 -16.62 -13.27
CA PHE A 254 -1.43 -16.64 -14.66
C PHE A 254 -2.08 -17.79 -15.46
N ASP A 255 -2.48 -18.88 -14.80
CA ASP A 255 -3.15 -20.00 -15.47
C ASP A 255 -4.55 -19.59 -15.90
N MET A 256 -5.29 -18.88 -15.05
CA MET A 256 -6.59 -18.30 -15.39
C MET A 256 -6.45 -17.29 -16.55
N ILE A 257 -5.46 -16.38 -16.49
CA ILE A 257 -5.19 -15.44 -17.59
C ILE A 257 -4.87 -16.16 -18.89
N ALA A 258 -4.03 -17.20 -18.88
CA ALA A 258 -3.71 -17.97 -20.07
C ALA A 258 -4.94 -18.65 -20.69
N GLN A 259 -5.88 -19.12 -19.86
CA GLN A 259 -7.14 -19.69 -20.33
C GLN A 259 -8.05 -18.61 -20.92
N ALA A 260 -8.23 -17.47 -20.23
CA ALA A 260 -9.00 -16.34 -20.73
C ALA A 260 -8.44 -15.80 -22.06
N ALA A 261 -7.12 -15.73 -22.21
CA ALA A 261 -6.46 -15.30 -23.43
C ALA A 261 -6.73 -16.24 -24.62
N ARG A 262 -6.80 -17.57 -24.40
CA ARG A 262 -7.22 -18.53 -25.44
C ARG A 262 -8.68 -18.41 -25.80
N MET A 263 -9.57 -18.10 -24.83
CA MET A 263 -10.99 -17.91 -25.06
C MET A 263 -11.29 -16.63 -25.87
N GLN A 264 -10.42 -15.63 -25.75
CA GLN A 264 -10.59 -14.31 -26.38
C GLN A 264 -9.33 -13.94 -27.17
N PRO A 265 -9.10 -14.56 -28.35
CA PRO A 265 -7.89 -14.34 -29.13
C PRO A 265 -7.76 -12.92 -29.72
N ASP A 266 -8.89 -12.21 -29.85
CA ASP A 266 -8.94 -10.82 -30.32
C ASP A 266 -8.68 -9.78 -29.23
N TRP A 267 -8.57 -10.22 -27.95
CA TRP A 267 -8.21 -9.34 -26.84
C TRP A 267 -6.70 -9.37 -26.61
N THR A 268 -6.15 -8.26 -26.20
CA THR A 268 -4.76 -8.15 -25.72
C THR A 268 -4.72 -8.15 -24.20
N PHE A 269 -3.91 -9.05 -23.61
CA PHE A 269 -3.65 -9.10 -22.18
C PHE A 269 -2.29 -8.45 -21.88
N LEU A 270 -2.31 -7.21 -21.41
CA LEU A 270 -1.13 -6.38 -21.21
C LEU A 270 -0.67 -6.40 -19.74
N PHE A 271 0.58 -6.81 -19.52
CA PHE A 271 1.25 -6.72 -18.24
C PHE A 271 2.33 -5.64 -18.26
N VAL A 272 2.26 -4.67 -17.35
CA VAL A 272 3.21 -3.56 -17.24
C VAL A 272 3.84 -3.58 -15.85
N GLY A 273 5.16 -3.75 -15.78
CA GLY A 273 5.91 -3.70 -14.52
C GLY A 273 6.96 -4.80 -14.36
N PRO A 274 7.76 -4.73 -13.28
CA PRO A 274 8.86 -5.66 -13.07
C PRO A 274 8.38 -7.08 -12.75
N ASP A 275 9.12 -8.08 -13.26
CA ASP A 275 8.94 -9.47 -12.90
C ASP A 275 9.47 -9.75 -11.48
N GLY A 276 8.56 -10.03 -10.58
CA GLY A 276 8.81 -10.49 -9.20
C GLY A 276 8.36 -11.92 -8.98
N THR A 277 8.12 -12.70 -10.05
CA THR A 277 7.64 -14.09 -9.95
C THR A 277 8.76 -15.08 -9.60
N ASN A 278 10.02 -14.67 -9.75
CA ASN A 278 11.21 -15.53 -9.66
C ASN A 278 11.17 -16.72 -10.64
N GLY A 279 10.67 -16.48 -11.87
CA GLY A 279 10.61 -17.48 -12.93
C GLY A 279 9.41 -18.44 -12.81
N ASP A 280 8.25 -17.97 -12.38
CA ASP A 280 7.02 -18.78 -12.30
C ASP A 280 6.68 -19.38 -13.67
N PRO A 281 6.59 -20.73 -13.79
CA PRO A 281 6.33 -21.41 -15.05
C PRO A 281 5.00 -21.01 -15.70
N SER A 282 3.96 -20.73 -14.88
CA SER A 282 2.65 -20.32 -15.38
C SER A 282 2.70 -18.95 -16.05
N PHE A 283 3.49 -18.00 -15.50
CA PHE A 283 3.73 -16.72 -16.16
C PHE A 283 4.47 -16.88 -17.48
N GLN A 284 5.56 -17.67 -17.48
CA GLN A 284 6.30 -17.96 -18.70
C GLN A 284 5.44 -18.68 -19.76
N HIS A 285 4.50 -19.51 -19.34
CA HIS A 285 3.54 -20.15 -20.23
C HIS A 285 2.55 -19.15 -20.82
N ALA A 286 2.01 -18.25 -20.01
CA ALA A 286 1.11 -17.19 -20.48
C ALA A 286 1.77 -16.28 -21.53
N LEU A 287 3.05 -15.92 -21.33
CA LEU A 287 3.81 -15.09 -22.27
C LEU A 287 4.08 -15.74 -23.65
N LYS A 288 3.85 -17.05 -23.81
CA LYS A 288 3.94 -17.72 -25.12
C LYS A 288 2.69 -17.52 -25.98
N LEU A 289 1.60 -17.03 -25.39
CA LEU A 289 0.38 -16.76 -26.15
C LEU A 289 0.54 -15.49 -26.97
N PRO A 290 0.07 -15.49 -28.25
CA PRO A 290 0.30 -14.38 -29.16
C PRO A 290 -0.34 -13.07 -28.69
N ASN A 291 -1.37 -13.12 -27.85
CA ASN A 291 -2.13 -11.98 -27.36
C ASN A 291 -1.83 -11.61 -25.89
N VAL A 292 -0.73 -12.12 -25.33
CA VAL A 292 -0.23 -11.73 -24.00
C VAL A 292 1.07 -10.95 -24.16
N ILE A 293 1.07 -9.70 -23.74
CA ILE A 293 2.21 -8.78 -23.85
C ILE A 293 2.72 -8.43 -22.44
N TRP A 294 4.05 -8.42 -22.30
CA TRP A 294 4.71 -7.92 -21.10
C TRP A 294 5.78 -6.89 -21.46
N THR A 295 5.63 -5.68 -20.92
CA THR A 295 6.54 -4.56 -21.24
C THR A 295 7.83 -4.56 -20.42
N GLY A 296 7.90 -5.33 -19.34
CA GLY A 296 8.95 -5.17 -18.34
C GLY A 296 8.67 -4.01 -17.38
N ALA A 297 9.71 -3.63 -16.62
CA ALA A 297 9.64 -2.51 -15.68
C ALA A 297 9.55 -1.17 -16.42
N VAL A 298 8.69 -0.29 -15.92
CA VAL A 298 8.54 1.09 -16.40
C VAL A 298 8.70 2.05 -15.24
N ALA A 299 9.13 3.28 -15.50
CA ALA A 299 9.22 4.30 -14.47
C ALA A 299 7.82 4.66 -13.94
N PRO A 300 7.64 4.91 -12.63
CA PRO A 300 6.33 5.25 -12.06
C PRO A 300 5.65 6.44 -12.74
N GLU A 301 6.44 7.40 -13.22
CA GLU A 301 6.00 8.61 -13.91
C GLU A 301 5.40 8.30 -15.28
N GLU A 302 5.82 7.20 -15.92
CA GLU A 302 5.32 6.76 -17.24
C GLU A 302 4.03 5.93 -17.14
N VAL A 303 3.71 5.39 -15.96
CA VAL A 303 2.53 4.53 -15.75
C VAL A 303 1.24 5.12 -16.33
N PRO A 304 0.93 6.43 -16.20
CA PRO A 304 -0.28 7.00 -16.78
C PRO A 304 -0.34 6.94 -18.31
N ALA A 305 0.80 6.87 -19.02
CA ALA A 305 0.83 6.70 -20.47
C ALA A 305 0.38 5.29 -20.88
N TYR A 306 0.80 4.27 -20.14
CA TYR A 306 0.36 2.88 -20.34
C TYR A 306 -1.11 2.67 -19.94
N MET A 307 -1.60 3.41 -18.93
CA MET A 307 -3.02 3.38 -18.55
C MET A 307 -3.95 3.73 -19.72
N LYS A 308 -3.52 4.59 -20.65
CA LYS A 308 -4.33 5.02 -21.82
C LYS A 308 -4.57 3.91 -22.83
N LEU A 309 -3.78 2.83 -22.79
CA LEU A 309 -3.96 1.66 -23.65
C LEU A 309 -5.06 0.73 -23.16
N ILE A 310 -5.45 0.85 -21.88
CA ILE A 310 -6.22 -0.16 -21.17
C ILE A 310 -7.71 0.18 -21.22
N ASP A 311 -8.49 -0.73 -21.76
CA ASP A 311 -9.95 -0.67 -21.77
C ASP A 311 -10.56 -1.20 -20.47
N VAL A 312 -9.95 -2.24 -19.89
CA VAL A 312 -10.37 -2.86 -18.63
C VAL A 312 -9.15 -3.12 -17.74
N GLY A 313 -9.15 -2.55 -16.55
CA GLY A 313 -8.17 -2.87 -15.52
C GLY A 313 -8.44 -4.27 -14.97
N MET A 314 -7.51 -5.20 -15.13
CA MET A 314 -7.64 -6.53 -14.57
C MET A 314 -6.85 -6.69 -13.28
N MET A 315 -7.46 -7.34 -12.31
CA MET A 315 -6.82 -7.71 -11.04
C MET A 315 -6.99 -9.22 -10.81
N PRO A 316 -6.20 -10.06 -11.51
CA PRO A 316 -6.37 -11.51 -11.57
C PRO A 316 -5.62 -12.19 -10.41
N TYR A 317 -6.20 -12.23 -9.23
CA TYR A 317 -5.55 -12.81 -8.05
C TYR A 317 -5.98 -14.26 -7.83
N LYS A 318 -5.05 -15.10 -7.32
CA LYS A 318 -5.34 -16.47 -6.90
C LYS A 318 -6.16 -16.48 -5.61
N GLN A 319 -6.96 -17.52 -5.42
CA GLN A 319 -7.50 -17.82 -4.08
C GLN A 319 -6.35 -18.19 -3.15
N SER A 320 -6.15 -17.41 -2.09
CA SER A 320 -5.13 -17.68 -1.08
C SER A 320 -5.41 -16.91 0.21
N PRO A 321 -4.92 -17.38 1.38
CA PRO A 321 -5.02 -16.63 2.63
C PRO A 321 -4.39 -15.23 2.54
N TYR A 322 -3.27 -15.09 1.82
CA TYR A 322 -2.63 -13.80 1.59
C TYR A 322 -3.56 -12.82 0.84
N ASN A 323 -4.18 -13.29 -0.25
CA ASN A 323 -5.02 -12.43 -1.08
C ASN A 323 -6.36 -12.04 -0.43
N GLN A 324 -6.84 -12.78 0.58
CA GLN A 324 -7.98 -12.36 1.39
C GLN A 324 -7.76 -11.01 2.08
N ALA A 325 -6.52 -10.73 2.45
CA ALA A 325 -6.15 -9.49 3.12
C ALA A 325 -5.83 -8.32 2.17
N VAL A 326 -5.56 -8.63 0.89
CA VAL A 326 -5.09 -7.62 -0.08
C VAL A 326 -6.19 -6.64 -0.45
N PHE A 327 -5.90 -5.36 -0.26
CA PHE A 327 -6.65 -4.26 -0.86
C PHE A 327 -5.74 -3.57 -1.89
N PRO A 328 -5.92 -3.82 -3.21
CA PRO A 328 -4.95 -3.40 -4.21
C PRO A 328 -5.04 -1.91 -4.51
N LEU A 329 -3.88 -1.24 -4.61
CA LEU A 329 -3.75 0.15 -5.04
C LEU A 329 -4.37 0.37 -6.44
N LYS A 330 -4.21 -0.63 -7.30
CA LYS A 330 -4.60 -0.59 -8.71
C LYS A 330 -6.07 -0.30 -8.95
N LEU A 331 -6.94 -0.71 -8.02
CA LEU A 331 -8.37 -0.45 -8.13
C LEU A 331 -8.64 1.05 -8.35
N TYR A 332 -8.15 1.88 -7.45
CA TYR A 332 -8.40 3.31 -7.54
C TYR A 332 -7.53 4.03 -8.58
N GLU A 333 -6.37 3.49 -8.94
CA GLU A 333 -5.54 4.02 -10.03
C GLU A 333 -6.28 3.87 -11.39
N PHE A 334 -6.83 2.68 -11.68
CA PHE A 334 -7.67 2.47 -12.88
C PHE A 334 -8.93 3.34 -12.86
N LEU A 335 -9.64 3.40 -11.74
CA LEU A 335 -10.84 4.23 -11.62
C LEU A 335 -10.54 5.72 -11.80
N ALA A 336 -9.40 6.22 -11.32
CA ALA A 336 -8.96 7.61 -11.53
C ALA A 336 -8.67 7.89 -13.01
N ALA A 337 -8.09 6.94 -13.74
CA ALA A 337 -7.94 7.03 -15.20
C ALA A 337 -9.29 6.92 -15.95
N GLY A 338 -10.37 6.59 -15.25
CA GLY A 338 -11.71 6.40 -15.82
C GLY A 338 -11.96 5.02 -16.40
N ILE A 339 -11.08 4.05 -16.10
CA ILE A 339 -11.10 2.68 -16.62
C ILE A 339 -11.96 1.80 -15.69
N PRO A 340 -12.90 0.98 -16.23
CA PRO A 340 -13.62 -0.02 -15.45
C PRO A 340 -12.67 -1.13 -15.01
N VAL A 341 -12.97 -1.78 -13.89
CA VAL A 341 -12.08 -2.78 -13.29
C VAL A 341 -12.79 -4.09 -13.04
N VAL A 342 -12.11 -5.20 -13.30
CA VAL A 342 -12.53 -6.54 -12.92
C VAL A 342 -11.52 -7.14 -11.95
N GLY A 343 -11.98 -7.47 -10.75
CA GLY A 343 -11.18 -8.10 -9.70
C GLY A 343 -11.58 -9.55 -9.48
N LEU A 344 -10.60 -10.44 -9.44
CA LEU A 344 -10.78 -11.86 -9.20
C LEU A 344 -10.20 -12.24 -7.84
N ASN A 345 -10.96 -12.94 -7.00
CA ASN A 345 -10.53 -13.50 -5.71
C ASN A 345 -9.91 -12.47 -4.73
N LEU A 346 -10.52 -11.29 -4.66
CA LEU A 346 -10.16 -10.19 -3.77
C LEU A 346 -11.31 -9.85 -2.81
N PRO A 347 -11.66 -10.71 -1.85
CA PRO A 347 -12.86 -10.52 -1.02
C PRO A 347 -12.86 -9.20 -0.23
N SER A 348 -11.69 -8.64 0.10
CA SER A 348 -11.58 -7.32 0.73
C SER A 348 -12.17 -6.18 -0.11
N THR A 349 -12.37 -6.40 -1.42
CA THR A 349 -12.92 -5.42 -2.38
C THR A 349 -14.35 -5.71 -2.81
N GLU A 350 -14.91 -6.89 -2.47
CA GLU A 350 -16.24 -7.34 -2.90
C GLU A 350 -17.34 -6.29 -2.64
N ARG A 351 -17.32 -5.68 -1.45
CA ARG A 351 -18.28 -4.64 -1.04
C ARG A 351 -18.25 -3.37 -1.90
N LEU A 352 -17.21 -3.21 -2.75
CA LEU A 352 -17.07 -2.10 -3.68
C LEU A 352 -17.65 -2.42 -5.06
N LYS A 353 -18.20 -3.62 -5.25
CA LYS A 353 -18.86 -4.00 -6.48
C LYS A 353 -19.96 -2.99 -6.81
N GLU A 354 -19.85 -2.39 -7.97
CA GLU A 354 -20.76 -1.36 -8.47
C GLU A 354 -20.81 -1.45 -9.99
N ASN A 355 -22.01 -1.56 -10.56
CA ASN A 355 -22.20 -1.67 -12.01
C ASN A 355 -21.45 -0.56 -12.74
N ASP A 356 -20.82 -0.92 -13.86
CA ASP A 356 -20.05 -0.03 -14.74
C ASP A 356 -18.80 0.63 -14.10
N VAL A 357 -18.50 0.29 -12.84
CA VAL A 357 -17.35 0.80 -12.08
C VAL A 357 -16.38 -0.32 -11.77
N TYR A 358 -16.82 -1.30 -11.00
CA TYR A 358 -16.02 -2.42 -10.54
C TYR A 358 -16.84 -3.69 -10.48
N GLU A 359 -16.40 -4.74 -11.18
CA GLU A 359 -16.96 -6.09 -11.08
C GLU A 359 -16.04 -6.97 -10.24
N TYR A 360 -16.63 -7.67 -9.30
CA TYR A 360 -15.96 -8.67 -8.47
C TYR A 360 -16.37 -10.06 -8.90
N VAL A 361 -15.39 -10.92 -9.13
CA VAL A 361 -15.56 -12.33 -9.50
C VAL A 361 -14.85 -13.19 -8.47
N GLU A 362 -15.49 -14.27 -8.05
CA GLU A 362 -14.91 -15.28 -7.18
C GLU A 362 -14.88 -16.64 -7.90
N GLY A 363 -13.79 -17.38 -7.73
CA GLY A 363 -13.63 -18.72 -8.30
C GLY A 363 -12.45 -18.84 -9.25
N GLU A 364 -12.36 -19.99 -9.90
CA GLU A 364 -11.27 -20.36 -10.80
C GLU A 364 -11.73 -20.54 -12.25
N ASP A 365 -13.03 -20.32 -12.53
CA ASP A 365 -13.57 -20.46 -13.89
C ASP A 365 -13.23 -19.23 -14.74
N PRO A 366 -12.41 -19.36 -15.81
CA PRO A 366 -12.05 -18.26 -16.68
C PRO A 366 -13.25 -17.68 -17.45
N ALA A 367 -14.32 -18.46 -17.64
CA ALA A 367 -15.52 -17.98 -18.33
C ALA A 367 -16.22 -16.88 -17.54
N LEU A 368 -16.29 -16.98 -16.20
CA LEU A 368 -16.87 -15.95 -15.33
C LEU A 368 -16.07 -14.65 -15.38
N PHE A 369 -14.74 -14.77 -15.44
CA PHE A 369 -13.88 -13.59 -15.60
C PHE A 369 -14.07 -12.91 -16.96
N VAL A 370 -14.14 -13.69 -18.03
CA VAL A 370 -14.39 -13.19 -19.40
C VAL A 370 -15.75 -12.50 -19.48
N GLU A 371 -16.81 -13.11 -18.93
CA GLU A 371 -18.16 -12.52 -18.89
C GLU A 371 -18.16 -11.18 -18.15
N ALA A 372 -17.52 -11.11 -16.98
CA ALA A 372 -17.40 -9.87 -16.23
C ALA A 372 -16.66 -8.78 -17.03
N CYS A 373 -15.59 -9.14 -17.75
CA CYS A 373 -14.89 -8.21 -18.63
C CYS A 373 -15.78 -7.73 -19.78
N GLN A 374 -16.51 -8.62 -20.47
CA GLN A 374 -17.45 -8.26 -21.53
C GLN A 374 -18.53 -7.29 -21.06
N LYS A 375 -19.05 -7.50 -19.86
CA LYS A 375 -20.04 -6.62 -19.24
C LYS A 375 -19.53 -5.19 -19.10
N VAL A 376 -18.31 -5.00 -18.59
CA VAL A 376 -17.77 -3.65 -18.34
C VAL A 376 -17.24 -2.99 -19.62
N ILE A 377 -16.76 -3.76 -20.62
CA ILE A 377 -16.30 -3.27 -21.91
C ILE A 377 -17.41 -2.51 -22.62
N SER A 378 -18.67 -2.97 -22.54
CA SER A 378 -19.81 -2.34 -23.19
C SER A 378 -20.04 -0.88 -22.76
N LYS A 379 -19.47 -0.45 -21.64
CA LYS A 379 -19.58 0.88 -21.05
C LYS A 379 -18.24 1.61 -20.90
N LYS A 380 -17.16 1.11 -21.53
CA LYS A 380 -15.82 1.70 -21.36
C LYS A 380 -15.78 3.16 -21.81
N ASP A 381 -16.41 3.50 -22.93
CA ASP A 381 -16.40 4.83 -23.55
C ASP A 381 -17.57 5.72 -23.12
N ASP A 382 -18.50 5.24 -22.28
CA ASP A 382 -19.60 6.03 -21.75
C ASP A 382 -19.07 7.10 -20.78
N MET A 383 -19.24 8.37 -21.15
CA MET A 383 -18.74 9.51 -20.39
C MET A 383 -19.35 9.62 -18.99
N LYS A 384 -20.61 9.21 -18.79
CA LYS A 384 -21.26 9.21 -17.47
C LYS A 384 -20.62 8.15 -16.57
N CYS A 385 -20.41 6.95 -17.11
CA CYS A 385 -19.73 5.86 -16.41
C CYS A 385 -18.28 6.24 -16.10
N ARG A 386 -17.56 6.88 -17.03
CA ARG A 386 -16.20 7.38 -16.81
C ARG A 386 -16.14 8.40 -15.66
N HIS A 387 -17.02 9.39 -15.65
CA HIS A 387 -17.10 10.37 -14.58
C HIS A 387 -17.48 9.73 -13.23
N LEU A 388 -18.35 8.71 -13.24
CA LEU A 388 -18.70 7.96 -12.03
C LEU A 388 -17.44 7.27 -11.45
N ARG A 389 -16.67 6.54 -12.25
CA ARG A 389 -15.41 5.89 -11.86
C ARG A 389 -14.45 6.89 -11.25
N GLN A 390 -14.20 8.00 -11.92
CA GLN A 390 -13.34 9.08 -11.45
C GLN A 390 -13.84 9.70 -10.14
N SER A 391 -15.15 9.88 -9.97
CA SER A 391 -15.71 10.41 -8.73
C SER A 391 -15.51 9.48 -7.54
N ARG A 392 -15.53 8.16 -7.77
CA ARG A 392 -15.24 7.15 -6.73
C ARG A 392 -13.77 7.20 -6.31
N ALA A 393 -12.86 7.29 -7.28
CA ALA A 393 -11.43 7.41 -7.03
C ALA A 393 -11.06 8.71 -6.32
N LYS A 394 -11.65 9.84 -6.71
CA LYS A 394 -11.37 11.17 -6.12
C LYS A 394 -11.62 11.20 -4.61
N LYS A 395 -12.61 10.46 -4.12
CA LYS A 395 -12.90 10.34 -2.68
C LYS A 395 -11.83 9.55 -1.91
N LYS A 396 -10.91 8.90 -2.62
CA LYS A 396 -9.83 8.07 -2.08
C LYS A 396 -8.44 8.66 -2.37
N ASP A 397 -8.37 9.97 -2.54
CA ASP A 397 -7.09 10.67 -2.65
C ASP A 397 -6.23 10.47 -1.38
N TRP A 398 -4.92 10.22 -1.57
CA TRP A 398 -3.99 9.94 -0.47
C TRP A 398 -3.93 11.04 0.57
N HIS A 399 -3.96 12.29 0.16
CA HIS A 399 -3.87 13.41 1.08
C HIS A 399 -5.05 13.39 2.07
N ALA A 400 -6.27 13.22 1.57
CA ALA A 400 -7.47 13.13 2.41
C ALA A 400 -7.44 11.90 3.33
N LEU A 401 -6.98 10.74 2.82
CA LEU A 401 -6.89 9.51 3.60
C LEU A 401 -5.85 9.62 4.72
N PHE A 402 -4.67 10.18 4.46
CA PHE A 402 -3.65 10.34 5.49
C PHE A 402 -3.98 11.44 6.50
N THR A 403 -4.66 12.52 6.06
CA THR A 403 -5.22 13.51 7.00
C THR A 403 -6.16 12.83 8.00
N ASN A 404 -7.12 12.06 7.50
CA ASN A 404 -8.02 11.28 8.36
C ASN A 404 -7.26 10.25 9.23
N MET A 405 -6.24 9.60 8.70
CA MET A 405 -5.42 8.64 9.44
C MET A 405 -4.67 9.30 10.61
N VAL A 406 -4.09 10.48 10.39
CA VAL A 406 -3.41 11.26 11.44
C VAL A 406 -4.40 11.71 12.51
N GLU A 407 -5.60 12.15 12.11
CA GLU A 407 -6.68 12.51 13.05
C GLU A 407 -7.15 11.30 13.88
N LEU A 408 -7.45 10.16 13.23
CA LEU A 408 -7.89 8.93 13.91
C LEU A 408 -6.86 8.40 14.91
N THR A 409 -5.58 8.55 14.60
CA THR A 409 -4.50 8.07 15.48
C THR A 409 -4.12 9.05 16.57
N ASN A 410 -4.70 10.26 16.60
CA ASN A 410 -4.41 11.34 17.58
C ASN A 410 -2.91 11.64 17.72
N ILE A 411 -2.13 11.42 16.65
CA ILE A 411 -0.67 11.54 16.71
C ILE A 411 -0.22 12.97 16.96
N LYS A 412 -0.99 13.97 16.46
CA LYS A 412 -0.71 15.39 16.68
C LYS A 412 -1.16 15.91 18.06
N GLU A 413 -2.24 15.38 18.58
CA GLU A 413 -2.73 15.78 19.93
C GLU A 413 -1.82 15.24 21.03
N ASN A 414 -1.16 14.14 20.75
CA ASN A 414 -0.24 13.48 21.65
C ASN A 414 1.24 13.89 21.42
N ALA A 415 1.55 14.65 20.36
CA ALA A 415 2.92 15.11 19.98
C ALA A 415 3.29 16.50 20.56
#